data_124ec408885a930e90fecda50ce2b329
#
_entry.id   124ec408885a930e90fecda50ce2b329
#
_cell.length_a   1.000
_cell.length_b   1.000
_cell.length_c   1.000
_cell.angle_alpha   90.00
_cell.angle_beta   90.00
_cell.angle_gamma   90.00
#
_symmetry.space_group_name_H-M   'P 1'
#
loop_
_entity.id
_entity.type
_entity.pdbx_description
1 polymer ?
#
loop_
_entity_poly.entity_id
_entity_poly.type
_entity_poly.pdbx_seq_one_letter_code
_entity_poly.pdbx_strand_id
1 'polypeptide(L)'
;MCIRDRLIPVIFEQVLNSLMGTVDTMMVSNVGSAAISAVSLVDSINVLVIQAFSALAAGGAILCSQYIGQKNHEMANKSARQVLFIITAISVAVTALCLLFRVPLLKLIFGKVEADVMTASQVYFFYTALSFPFIALYDAGASIFRSQGNTRGPMTVSVISNVINIG
;
A
#
# COMPACT_ATOMS: atom_id res chain seq x y z
N MET A 1 1.29 -4.76 28.92
CA MET A 1 0.48 -4.17 27.84
C MET A 1 -0.40 -5.29 27.27
N CYS A 2 -1.74 -5.16 27.39
CA CYS A 2 -2.66 -6.25 27.03
C CYS A 2 -2.70 -6.47 25.51
N ILE A 3 -2.81 -7.75 25.09
CA ILE A 3 -2.99 -8.13 23.68
C ILE A 3 -4.19 -7.37 23.05
N ARG A 4 -5.25 -7.17 23.83
CA ARG A 4 -6.44 -6.41 23.45
C ARG A 4 -6.12 -4.97 23.01
N ASP A 5 -5.20 -4.28 23.69
CA ASP A 5 -4.85 -2.87 23.39
C ASP A 5 -4.10 -2.72 22.05
N ARG A 6 -3.55 -3.82 21.51
CA ARG A 6 -2.91 -3.85 20.20
C ARG A 6 -3.83 -4.35 19.10
N LEU A 7 -4.70 -5.32 19.41
CA LEU A 7 -5.60 -5.91 18.41
C LEU A 7 -6.73 -4.96 18.01
N ILE A 8 -7.34 -4.26 18.97
CA ILE A 8 -8.45 -3.35 18.67
C ILE A 8 -8.09 -2.28 17.65
N PRO A 9 -6.97 -1.52 17.78
CA PRO A 9 -6.57 -0.53 16.78
C PRO A 9 -6.32 -1.13 15.39
N VAL A 10 -5.71 -2.32 15.32
CA VAL A 10 -5.42 -2.98 14.03
C VAL A 10 -6.70 -3.45 13.36
N ILE A 11 -7.64 -4.04 14.11
CA ILE A 11 -8.93 -4.46 13.57
C ILE A 11 -9.72 -3.26 13.06
N PHE A 12 -9.73 -2.17 13.84
CA PHE A 12 -10.43 -0.94 13.46
C PHE A 12 -9.84 -0.33 12.18
N GLU A 13 -8.52 -0.29 12.06
CA GLU A 13 -7.81 0.15 10.85
C GLU A 13 -8.20 -0.71 9.64
N GLN A 14 -8.25 -2.05 9.78
CA GLN A 14 -8.62 -2.95 8.69
C GLN A 14 -10.09 -2.79 8.26
N VAL A 15 -10.99 -2.60 9.22
CA VAL A 15 -12.40 -2.34 8.92
C VAL A 15 -12.57 -1.02 8.15
N LEU A 16 -11.88 0.05 8.58
CA LEU A 16 -11.92 1.33 7.88
C LEU A 16 -11.38 1.22 6.45
N ASN A 17 -10.24 0.56 6.26
CA ASN A 17 -9.66 0.36 4.93
C ASN A 17 -10.58 -0.47 4.02
N SER A 18 -11.28 -1.47 4.57
CA SER A 18 -12.25 -2.27 3.81
C SER A 18 -13.49 -1.47 3.40
N LEU A 19 -14.01 -0.65 4.32
CA LEU A 19 -15.13 0.25 4.04
C LEU A 19 -14.76 1.26 2.95
N MET A 20 -13.54 1.80 3.01
CA MET A 20 -13.01 2.74 2.03
C MET A 20 -12.99 2.13 0.63
N GLY A 21 -12.43 0.94 0.47
CA GLY A 21 -12.44 0.24 -0.82
C GLY A 21 -13.84 0.01 -1.38
N THR A 22 -14.83 -0.19 -0.50
CA THR A 22 -16.24 -0.33 -0.92
C THR A 22 -16.79 1.01 -1.42
N VAL A 23 -16.51 2.11 -0.73
CA VAL A 23 -16.93 3.47 -1.13
C VAL A 23 -16.30 3.86 -2.46
N ASP A 24 -15.00 3.64 -2.63
CA ASP A 24 -14.28 3.92 -3.88
C ASP A 24 -14.89 3.16 -5.06
N THR A 25 -15.23 1.88 -4.87
CA THR A 25 -15.90 1.07 -5.90
C THR A 25 -17.29 1.62 -6.26
N MET A 26 -18.06 2.08 -5.25
CA MET A 26 -19.35 2.71 -5.49
C MET A 26 -19.23 4.03 -6.25
N MET A 27 -18.24 4.84 -5.95
CA MET A 27 -18.01 6.11 -6.65
C MET A 27 -17.65 5.87 -8.13
N VAL A 28 -16.79 4.90 -8.42
CA VAL A 28 -16.40 4.55 -9.80
C VAL A 28 -17.56 3.94 -10.59
N SER A 29 -18.49 3.25 -9.91
CA SER A 29 -19.66 2.64 -10.58
C SER A 29 -20.57 3.63 -11.30
N ASN A 30 -20.55 4.90 -10.90
CA ASN A 30 -21.33 5.98 -11.52
C ASN A 30 -20.71 6.52 -12.82
N VAL A 31 -19.45 6.15 -13.15
CA VAL A 31 -18.71 6.71 -14.30
C VAL A 31 -18.92 5.90 -15.58
N GLY A 32 -19.34 4.63 -15.46
CA GLY A 32 -19.64 3.75 -16.61
C GLY A 32 -18.92 2.40 -16.55
N SER A 33 -19.42 1.44 -17.32
CA SER A 33 -18.93 0.05 -17.29
C SER A 33 -17.46 -0.10 -17.75
N ALA A 34 -17.02 0.69 -18.73
CA ALA A 34 -15.64 0.69 -19.19
C ALA A 34 -14.66 1.17 -18.07
N ALA A 35 -15.06 2.20 -17.32
CA ALA A 35 -14.26 2.71 -16.20
C ALA A 35 -14.15 1.68 -15.06
N ILE A 36 -15.24 1.01 -14.70
CA ILE A 36 -15.25 -0.05 -13.70
C ILE A 36 -14.31 -1.19 -14.10
N SER A 37 -14.40 -1.63 -15.35
CA SER A 37 -13.53 -2.69 -15.87
C SER A 37 -12.07 -2.27 -15.85
N ALA A 38 -11.74 -1.04 -16.25
CA ALA A 38 -10.39 -0.51 -16.23
C ALA A 38 -9.81 -0.47 -14.81
N VAL A 39 -10.58 0.04 -13.84
CA VAL A 39 -10.16 0.12 -12.42
C VAL A 39 -9.95 -1.28 -11.86
N SER A 40 -10.88 -2.20 -12.05
CA SER A 40 -10.79 -3.58 -11.52
C SER A 40 -9.57 -4.33 -12.08
N LEU A 41 -9.24 -4.13 -13.35
CA LEU A 41 -8.06 -4.72 -13.97
C LEU A 41 -6.77 -4.17 -13.34
N VAL A 42 -6.67 -2.85 -13.23
CA VAL A 42 -5.49 -2.18 -12.66
C VAL A 42 -5.37 -2.50 -11.17
N ASP A 43 -6.47 -2.57 -10.42
CA ASP A 43 -6.47 -2.90 -9.01
C ASP A 43 -5.92 -4.29 -8.74
N SER A 44 -6.13 -5.24 -9.63
CA SER A 44 -5.51 -6.55 -9.51
C SER A 44 -3.97 -6.48 -9.48
N ILE A 45 -3.38 -5.62 -10.31
CA ILE A 45 -1.93 -5.36 -10.30
C ILE A 45 -1.53 -4.58 -9.03
N ASN A 46 -2.29 -3.54 -8.69
CA ASN A 46 -2.02 -2.72 -7.51
C ASN A 46 -1.99 -3.56 -6.23
N VAL A 47 -2.96 -4.45 -6.05
CA VAL A 47 -3.02 -5.35 -4.89
C VAL A 47 -1.76 -6.23 -4.81
N LEU A 48 -1.30 -6.80 -5.91
CA LEU A 48 -0.08 -7.61 -5.93
C LEU A 48 1.15 -6.80 -5.54
N VAL A 49 1.32 -5.59 -6.08
CA VAL A 49 2.45 -4.71 -5.79
C VAL A 49 2.42 -4.25 -4.32
N ILE A 50 1.25 -3.84 -3.83
CA ILE A 50 1.08 -3.41 -2.44
C ILE A 50 1.35 -4.56 -1.46
N GLN A 51 0.87 -5.77 -1.75
CA GLN A 51 1.15 -6.94 -0.94
C GLN A 51 2.65 -7.29 -0.90
N ALA A 52 3.36 -7.12 -2.00
CA ALA A 52 4.80 -7.29 -2.03
C ALA A 52 5.52 -6.26 -1.13
N PHE A 53 5.12 -4.98 -1.19
CA PHE A 53 5.68 -3.95 -0.30
C PHE A 53 5.34 -4.23 1.17
N SER A 54 4.11 -4.62 1.47
CA SER A 54 3.68 -4.97 2.81
C SER A 54 4.46 -6.16 3.39
N ALA A 55 4.73 -7.18 2.57
CA ALA A 55 5.56 -8.32 2.97
C ALA A 55 7.02 -7.92 3.26
N LEU A 56 7.61 -7.05 2.42
CA LEU A 56 8.94 -6.49 2.67
C LEU A 56 8.98 -5.66 3.95
N ALA A 57 7.97 -4.82 4.17
CA ALA A 57 7.82 -4.00 5.37
C ALA A 57 7.68 -4.87 6.63
N ALA A 58 6.90 -5.94 6.57
CA ALA A 58 6.74 -6.89 7.67
C ALA A 58 8.05 -7.60 8.00
N GLY A 59 8.81 -8.04 6.99
CA GLY A 59 10.14 -8.62 7.18
C GLY A 59 11.10 -7.67 7.89
N GLY A 60 11.12 -6.40 7.48
CA GLY A 60 11.90 -5.36 8.14
C GLY A 60 11.46 -5.09 9.59
N ALA A 61 10.16 -5.10 9.85
CA ALA A 61 9.60 -4.92 11.19
C ALA A 61 9.99 -6.06 12.15
N ILE A 62 10.08 -7.29 11.64
CA ILE A 62 10.55 -8.46 12.43
C ILE A 62 11.99 -8.23 12.91
N LEU A 63 12.89 -7.78 12.03
CA LEU A 63 14.27 -7.46 12.40
C LEU A 63 14.32 -6.37 13.47
N CYS A 64 13.54 -5.29 13.30
CA CYS A 64 13.45 -4.22 14.29
C CYS A 64 12.97 -4.75 15.66
N SER A 65 11.94 -5.60 15.68
CA SER A 65 11.39 -6.15 16.92
C SER A 65 12.37 -7.08 17.63
N GLN A 66 13.21 -7.83 16.92
CA GLN A 66 14.26 -8.66 17.50
C GLN A 66 15.30 -7.81 18.23
N TYR A 67 15.79 -6.71 17.63
CA TYR A 67 16.73 -5.80 18.28
C TYR A 67 16.12 -5.07 19.49
N ILE A 68 14.85 -4.72 19.41
CA ILE A 68 14.10 -4.15 20.54
C ILE A 68 14.02 -5.16 21.70
N GLY A 69 13.72 -6.43 21.38
CA GLY A 69 13.70 -7.53 22.37
C GLY A 69 15.05 -7.74 23.07
N GLN A 70 16.14 -7.54 22.34
CA GLN A 70 17.52 -7.56 22.88
C GLN A 70 17.92 -6.29 23.64
N LYS A 71 16.99 -5.32 23.79
CA LYS A 71 17.24 -3.99 24.39
C LYS A 71 18.34 -3.19 23.67
N ASN A 72 18.64 -3.51 22.43
CA ASN A 72 19.62 -2.80 21.60
C ASN A 72 18.91 -1.76 20.72
N HIS A 73 18.59 -0.62 21.33
CA HIS A 73 17.87 0.46 20.66
C HIS A 73 18.66 1.12 19.53
N GLU A 74 19.99 1.11 19.61
CA GLU A 74 20.85 1.65 18.55
C GLU A 74 20.74 0.83 17.27
N MET A 75 20.87 -0.50 17.37
CA MET A 75 20.71 -1.40 16.25
C MET A 75 19.27 -1.43 15.71
N ALA A 76 18.27 -1.31 16.57
CA ALA A 76 16.88 -1.19 16.17
C ALA A 76 16.65 0.06 15.30
N ASN A 77 17.16 1.21 15.69
CA ASN A 77 17.05 2.46 14.93
C ASN A 77 17.82 2.39 13.60
N LYS A 78 18.99 1.79 13.60
CA LYS A 78 19.79 1.59 12.40
C LYS A 78 19.07 0.68 11.40
N SER A 79 18.51 -0.43 11.88
CA SER A 79 17.70 -1.34 11.06
C SER A 79 16.45 -0.66 10.51
N ALA A 80 15.74 0.13 11.31
CA ALA A 80 14.56 0.86 10.86
C ALA A 80 14.90 1.82 9.69
N ARG A 81 16.00 2.57 9.80
CA ARG A 81 16.46 3.45 8.73
C ARG A 81 16.82 2.68 7.45
N GLN A 82 17.53 1.55 7.59
CA GLN A 82 17.88 0.71 6.46
C GLN A 82 16.65 0.13 5.77
N VAL A 83 15.66 -0.34 6.52
CA VAL A 83 14.39 -0.86 5.99
C VAL A 83 13.66 0.22 5.22
N LEU A 84 13.51 1.43 5.77
CA LEU A 84 12.89 2.55 5.07
C LEU A 84 13.60 2.88 3.77
N PHE A 85 14.94 2.96 3.80
CA PHE A 85 15.73 3.27 2.61
C PHE A 85 15.59 2.19 1.52
N ILE A 86 15.71 0.92 1.89
CA ILE A 86 15.61 -0.21 0.96
C ILE A 86 14.20 -0.27 0.33
N ILE A 87 13.14 -0.14 1.14
CA ILE A 87 11.77 -0.19 0.64
C ILE A 87 11.50 1.00 -0.28
N THR A 88 11.97 2.20 0.06
CA THR A 88 11.84 3.37 -0.81
C THR A 88 12.59 3.18 -2.12
N ALA A 89 13.82 2.67 -2.10
CA ALA A 89 14.58 2.40 -3.31
C ALA A 89 13.91 1.36 -4.21
N ILE A 90 13.41 0.28 -3.62
CA ILE A 90 12.68 -0.77 -4.37
C ILE A 90 11.37 -0.20 -4.94
N SER A 91 10.61 0.58 -4.16
CA SER A 91 9.34 1.14 -4.63
C SER A 91 9.53 2.13 -5.77
N VAL A 92 10.57 2.96 -5.72
CA VAL A 92 10.93 3.85 -6.84
C VAL A 92 11.33 3.06 -8.08
N ALA A 93 12.15 2.00 -7.92
CA ALA A 93 12.53 1.14 -9.02
C ALA A 93 11.32 0.43 -9.66
N VAL A 94 10.42 -0.12 -8.84
CA VAL A 94 9.17 -0.75 -9.30
C VAL A 94 8.29 0.27 -10.02
N THR A 95 8.12 1.46 -9.46
CA THR A 95 7.37 2.55 -10.09
C THR A 95 7.96 2.89 -11.46
N ALA A 96 9.27 3.07 -11.56
CA ALA A 96 9.93 3.36 -12.83
C ALA A 96 9.71 2.24 -13.85
N LEU A 97 9.84 0.98 -13.45
CA LEU A 97 9.56 -0.17 -14.31
C LEU A 97 8.09 -0.21 -14.75
N CYS A 98 7.14 0.00 -13.84
CA CYS A 98 5.72 0.04 -14.16
C CYS A 98 5.37 1.17 -15.14
N LEU A 99 5.98 2.35 -14.97
CA LEU A 99 5.76 3.48 -15.87
C LEU A 99 6.38 3.27 -17.26
N LEU A 100 7.59 2.71 -17.32
CA LEU A 100 8.28 2.42 -18.58
C LEU A 100 7.57 1.33 -19.37
N PHE A 101 7.11 0.30 -18.69
CA PHE A 101 6.48 -0.88 -19.31
C PHE A 101 4.95 -0.89 -19.19
N ARG A 102 4.30 0.24 -18.86
CA ARG A 102 2.85 0.31 -18.65
C ARG A 102 2.03 -0.28 -19.79
N VAL A 103 2.36 0.06 -21.05
CA VAL A 103 1.61 -0.40 -22.23
C VAL A 103 1.85 -1.88 -22.48
N PRO A 104 3.08 -2.39 -22.60
CA PRO A 104 3.31 -3.81 -22.79
C PRO A 104 2.84 -4.66 -21.60
N LEU A 105 2.94 -4.17 -20.39
CA LEU A 105 2.50 -4.86 -19.18
C LEU A 105 0.99 -5.07 -19.16
N LEU A 106 0.22 -4.02 -19.42
CA LEU A 106 -1.24 -4.12 -19.50
C LEU A 106 -1.69 -5.01 -20.68
N LYS A 107 -1.03 -4.92 -21.84
CA LYS A 107 -1.34 -5.79 -22.99
C LYS A 107 -0.98 -7.24 -22.72
N LEU A 108 0.11 -7.51 -21.99
CA LEU A 108 0.54 -8.87 -21.68
C LEU A 108 -0.41 -9.55 -20.68
N ILE A 109 -0.86 -8.80 -19.68
CA ILE A 109 -1.70 -9.34 -18.60
C ILE A 109 -3.15 -9.47 -19.05
N PHE A 110 -3.68 -8.46 -19.74
CA PHE A 110 -5.11 -8.38 -20.05
C PHE A 110 -5.44 -8.73 -21.52
N GLY A 111 -4.42 -8.91 -22.36
CA GLY A 111 -4.62 -9.33 -23.74
C GLY A 111 -5.41 -8.32 -24.57
N LYS A 112 -6.45 -8.81 -25.29
CA LYS A 112 -7.32 -7.98 -26.13
C LYS A 112 -8.53 -7.51 -25.32
N VAL A 113 -8.47 -6.29 -24.79
CA VAL A 113 -9.60 -5.57 -24.18
C VAL A 113 -10.06 -4.47 -25.14
N GLU A 114 -11.28 -3.99 -24.97
CA GLU A 114 -11.80 -2.84 -25.73
C GLU A 114 -10.85 -1.63 -25.63
N ALA A 115 -10.72 -0.86 -26.72
CA ALA A 115 -9.76 0.24 -26.80
C ALA A 115 -9.99 1.31 -25.72
N ASP A 116 -11.26 1.57 -25.40
CA ASP A 116 -11.65 2.55 -24.38
C ASP A 116 -11.24 2.10 -22.97
N VAL A 117 -11.43 0.80 -22.67
CA VAL A 117 -10.99 0.20 -21.38
C VAL A 117 -9.47 0.23 -21.28
N MET A 118 -8.75 -0.08 -22.35
CA MET A 118 -7.29 -0.06 -22.36
C MET A 118 -6.75 1.35 -22.13
N THR A 119 -7.34 2.37 -22.75
CA THR A 119 -6.93 3.77 -22.58
C THR A 119 -7.18 4.25 -21.14
N ALA A 120 -8.38 3.99 -20.62
CA ALA A 120 -8.72 4.31 -19.23
C ALA A 120 -7.79 3.61 -18.23
N SER A 121 -7.49 2.32 -18.46
CA SER A 121 -6.55 1.55 -17.62
C SER A 121 -5.14 2.13 -17.63
N GLN A 122 -4.64 2.59 -18.78
CA GLN A 122 -3.31 3.20 -18.88
C GLN A 122 -3.22 4.51 -18.09
N VAL A 123 -4.26 5.34 -18.14
CA VAL A 123 -4.32 6.61 -17.40
C VAL A 123 -4.41 6.33 -15.90
N TYR A 124 -5.31 5.46 -15.48
CA TYR A 124 -5.48 5.10 -14.08
C TYR A 124 -4.21 4.46 -13.50
N PHE A 125 -3.60 3.52 -14.23
CA PHE A 125 -2.36 2.87 -13.82
C PHE A 125 -1.20 3.85 -13.70
N PHE A 126 -1.15 4.90 -14.54
CA PHE A 126 -0.13 5.94 -14.42
C PHE A 126 -0.21 6.66 -13.07
N TYR A 127 -1.40 7.10 -12.68
CA TYR A 127 -1.59 7.80 -11.41
C TYR A 127 -1.38 6.88 -10.20
N THR A 128 -1.88 5.65 -10.26
CA THR A 128 -1.68 4.69 -9.16
C THR A 128 -0.23 4.26 -9.01
N ALA A 129 0.49 4.05 -10.12
CA ALA A 129 1.92 3.74 -10.06
C ALA A 129 2.74 4.88 -9.42
N LEU A 130 2.36 6.13 -9.67
CA LEU A 130 3.01 7.28 -9.05
C LEU A 130 2.81 7.33 -7.53
N SER A 131 1.74 6.70 -7.03
CA SER A 131 1.45 6.60 -5.59
C SER A 131 2.27 5.51 -4.89
N PHE A 132 2.83 4.54 -5.60
CA PHE A 132 3.53 3.39 -5.01
C PHE A 132 4.65 3.76 -4.02
N PRO A 133 5.53 4.74 -4.28
CA PRO A 133 6.56 5.11 -3.32
C PRO A 133 5.98 5.62 -1.99
N PHE A 134 4.87 6.36 -2.06
CA PHE A 134 4.21 6.90 -0.87
C PHE A 134 3.51 5.79 -0.07
N ILE A 135 2.83 4.87 -0.74
CA ILE A 135 2.19 3.71 -0.11
C ILE A 135 3.24 2.81 0.55
N ALA A 136 4.33 2.51 -0.16
CA ALA A 136 5.42 1.70 0.37
C ALA A 136 6.08 2.34 1.60
N LEU A 137 6.28 3.66 1.57
CA LEU A 137 6.83 4.40 2.70
C LEU A 137 5.88 4.40 3.92
N TYR A 138 4.58 4.55 3.66
CA TYR A 138 3.54 4.43 4.70
C TYR A 138 3.55 3.03 5.33
N ASP A 139 3.53 1.96 4.52
CA ASP A 139 3.54 0.57 5.00
C ASP A 139 4.79 0.25 5.82
N ALA A 140 5.95 0.70 5.35
CA ALA A 140 7.20 0.54 6.07
C ALA A 140 7.19 1.28 7.40
N GLY A 141 6.76 2.53 7.42
CA GLY A 141 6.61 3.32 8.64
C GLY A 141 5.63 2.68 9.62
N ALA A 142 4.43 2.32 9.16
CA ALA A 142 3.41 1.68 9.97
C ALA A 142 3.90 0.36 10.58
N SER A 143 4.62 -0.47 9.80
CA SER A 143 5.18 -1.74 10.28
C SER A 143 6.26 -1.53 11.34
N ILE A 144 7.13 -0.54 11.18
CA ILE A 144 8.14 -0.18 12.18
C ILE A 144 7.48 0.32 13.47
N PHE A 145 6.47 1.19 13.40
CA PHE A 145 5.73 1.65 14.58
C PHE A 145 5.03 0.50 15.31
N ARG A 146 4.43 -0.42 14.56
CA ARG A 146 3.81 -1.63 15.14
C ARG A 146 4.85 -2.52 15.82
N SER A 147 6.05 -2.66 15.26
CA SER A 147 7.15 -3.44 15.86
C SER A 147 7.63 -2.85 17.21
N GLN A 148 7.56 -1.53 17.35
CA GLN A 148 7.85 -0.82 18.61
C GLN A 148 6.69 -0.89 19.61
N GLY A 149 5.58 -1.53 19.27
CA GLY A 149 4.39 -1.64 20.12
C GLY A 149 3.45 -0.43 20.05
N ASN A 150 3.74 0.55 19.21
CA ASN A 150 2.87 1.71 19.01
C ASN A 150 1.92 1.45 17.82
N THR A 151 0.74 0.88 18.12
CA THR A 151 -0.30 0.62 17.11
C THR A 151 -1.27 1.80 16.94
N ARG A 152 -1.26 2.77 17.85
CA ARG A 152 -2.14 3.94 17.79
C ARG A 152 -1.71 4.95 16.73
N GLY A 153 -0.40 5.10 16.51
CA GLY A 153 0.14 6.02 15.50
C GLY A 153 -0.38 5.69 14.09
N PRO A 154 -0.12 4.49 13.55
CA PRO A 154 -0.64 4.07 12.24
C PRO A 154 -2.17 4.16 12.15
N MET A 155 -2.91 3.74 13.18
CA MET A 155 -4.37 3.86 13.22
C MET A 155 -4.83 5.32 13.08
N THR A 156 -4.21 6.25 13.78
CA THR A 156 -4.57 7.67 13.69
C THR A 156 -4.32 8.23 12.29
N VAL A 157 -3.20 7.88 11.67
CA VAL A 157 -2.89 8.31 10.29
C VAL A 157 -3.90 7.72 9.31
N SER A 158 -4.24 6.44 9.45
CA SER A 158 -5.25 5.77 8.62
C SER A 158 -6.63 6.43 8.75
N VAL A 159 -7.05 6.76 9.97
CA VAL A 159 -8.33 7.48 10.21
C VAL A 159 -8.33 8.85 9.53
N ILE A 160 -7.26 9.61 9.68
CA ILE A 160 -7.14 10.94 9.04
C ILE A 160 -7.17 10.82 7.53
N SER A 161 -6.43 9.87 6.95
CA SER A 161 -6.41 9.61 5.51
C SER A 161 -7.79 9.25 4.98
N ASN A 162 -8.53 8.38 5.70
CA ASN A 162 -9.88 7.98 5.30
C ASN A 162 -10.87 9.16 5.38
N VAL A 163 -10.76 10.01 6.40
CA VAL A 163 -11.60 11.21 6.52
C VAL A 163 -11.34 12.19 5.37
N ILE A 164 -10.07 12.40 5.00
CA ILE A 164 -9.70 13.28 3.87
C ILE A 164 -10.17 12.71 2.54
N ASN A 165 -10.19 11.39 2.39
CA ASN A 165 -10.58 10.75 1.13
C ASN A 165 -12.11 10.80 0.89
N ILE A 166 -12.93 10.76 1.96
CA ILE A 166 -14.39 10.81 1.86
C ILE A 166 -14.91 12.25 1.66
N GLY A 167 -14.17 13.28 2.09
CA GLY A 167 -14.56 14.69 2.00
C GLY A 167 -14.15 15.35 0.72
#